data_a2bf79006dee6c43d9925df0b423ab45
#
_entry.id   a2bf79006dee6c43d9925df0b423ab45
#
_cell.length_a   1.000
_cell.length_b   1.000
_cell.length_c   1.000
_cell.angle_alpha   90.00
_cell.angle_beta   90.00
_cell.angle_gamma   90.00
#
_symmetry.space_group_name_H-M   'P 1'
#
loop_
_entity.id
_entity.type
_entity.pdbx_description
1 polymer ?
#
loop_
_entity_poly.entity_id
_entity_poly.type
_entity_poly.pdbx_seq_one_letter_code
_entity_poly.pdbx_strand_id
1 'polypeptide(L)'
;MHSYSTYVTAAIQLSLALLVALLWTSCTDDALVSHKYSNMPAKFSFSPVSAYSQLYTACNSMGEWSTIRAEGAQFVFSNPTGSTSVNRTQVQNYSGFYMGLSGFLVGLPNIPEMGSERPIVTCYDLACSNCYHTNSVAKRLTLHTGGTATCSTCRRTYDLNNLGQVSQGEGGINLFRYRVFYGNNTLSIQNK
;
A
#
# COMPACT_ATOMS: atom_id res chain seq x y z
N MET A 1 -20.77 53.73 -39.40
CA MET A 1 -20.85 53.36 -37.98
C MET A 1 -21.27 51.89 -37.74
N HIS A 2 -21.52 51.05 -38.73
CA HIS A 2 -21.95 49.64 -38.57
C HIS A 2 -20.78 48.63 -38.39
N SER A 3 -19.56 48.99 -38.78
CA SER A 3 -18.44 48.03 -38.76
C SER A 3 -17.85 47.80 -37.36
N TYR A 4 -17.85 48.78 -36.45
CA TYR A 4 -17.27 48.69 -35.11
C TYR A 4 -18.09 47.77 -34.18
N SER A 5 -19.41 47.73 -34.33
CA SER A 5 -20.29 46.90 -33.49
C SER A 5 -20.09 45.38 -33.75
N THR A 6 -19.81 44.97 -34.96
CA THR A 6 -19.59 43.57 -35.32
C THR A 6 -18.27 43.02 -34.81
N TYR A 7 -17.20 43.85 -34.76
CA TYR A 7 -15.92 43.39 -34.23
C TYR A 7 -15.93 43.28 -32.69
N VAL A 8 -16.68 44.16 -32.02
CA VAL A 8 -16.82 44.11 -30.56
C VAL A 8 -17.61 42.88 -30.13
N THR A 9 -18.70 42.55 -30.82
CA THR A 9 -19.49 41.34 -30.52
C THR A 9 -18.71 40.04 -30.81
N ALA A 10 -17.93 39.98 -31.88
CA ALA A 10 -17.08 38.85 -32.20
C ALA A 10 -15.96 38.65 -31.15
N ALA A 11 -15.34 39.73 -30.70
CA ALA A 11 -14.31 39.64 -29.64
C ALA A 11 -14.86 39.19 -28.30
N ILE A 12 -16.06 39.60 -27.92
CA ILE A 12 -16.74 39.16 -26.68
C ILE A 12 -17.11 37.67 -26.77
N GLN A 13 -17.60 37.21 -27.90
CA GLN A 13 -17.92 35.80 -28.11
C GLN A 13 -16.67 34.91 -28.09
N LEU A 14 -15.57 35.37 -28.69
CA LEU A 14 -14.30 34.63 -28.66
C LEU A 14 -13.72 34.52 -27.24
N SER A 15 -13.79 35.62 -26.46
CA SER A 15 -13.33 35.62 -25.08
C SER A 15 -14.17 34.72 -24.15
N LEU A 16 -15.50 34.71 -24.38
CA LEU A 16 -16.40 33.85 -23.62
C LEU A 16 -16.19 32.36 -23.95
N ALA A 17 -15.96 32.02 -25.23
CA ALA A 17 -15.64 30.67 -25.66
C ALA A 17 -14.31 30.17 -25.07
N LEU A 18 -13.30 31.06 -25.00
CA LEU A 18 -12.00 30.73 -24.38
C LEU A 18 -12.12 30.50 -22.87
N LEU A 19 -12.95 31.27 -22.19
CA LEU A 19 -13.21 31.11 -20.75
C LEU A 19 -13.96 29.81 -20.45
N VAL A 20 -14.90 29.43 -21.28
CA VAL A 20 -15.62 28.14 -21.15
C VAL A 20 -14.69 26.97 -21.43
N ALA A 21 -13.79 27.08 -22.42
CA ALA A 21 -12.80 26.02 -22.69
C ALA A 21 -11.82 25.78 -21.54
N LEU A 22 -11.47 26.83 -20.79
CA LEU A 22 -10.59 26.73 -19.61
C LEU A 22 -11.28 26.06 -18.41
N LEU A 23 -12.62 26.09 -18.34
CA LEU A 23 -13.37 25.41 -17.27
C LEU A 23 -13.49 23.89 -17.46
N TRP A 24 -13.17 23.40 -18.65
CA TRP A 24 -13.25 21.97 -18.95
C TRP A 24 -11.92 21.22 -18.73
N THR A 25 -10.85 21.92 -18.35
CA THR A 25 -9.61 21.29 -17.86
C THR A 25 -9.69 21.00 -16.36
N SER A 26 -10.84 20.51 -15.90
CA SER A 26 -10.93 19.90 -14.59
C SER A 26 -10.05 18.64 -14.63
N CYS A 27 -8.89 18.70 -13.98
CA CYS A 27 -8.12 17.52 -13.69
C CYS A 27 -9.04 16.50 -13.02
N THR A 28 -9.25 15.38 -13.69
CA THR A 28 -9.91 14.25 -13.06
C THR A 28 -8.94 13.70 -12.01
N ASP A 29 -9.24 13.94 -10.73
CA ASP A 29 -8.53 13.36 -9.57
C ASP A 29 -8.61 11.81 -9.53
N ASP A 30 -9.25 11.19 -10.50
CA ASP A 30 -9.37 9.73 -10.62
C ASP A 30 -8.01 9.02 -10.73
N ALA A 31 -6.97 9.70 -11.19
CA ALA A 31 -5.62 9.13 -11.27
C ALA A 31 -5.01 8.88 -9.87
N LEU A 32 -5.35 9.68 -8.87
CA LEU A 32 -4.81 9.55 -7.51
C LEU A 32 -5.49 8.43 -6.72
N VAL A 33 -6.77 8.17 -6.98
CA VAL A 33 -7.53 7.11 -6.29
C VAL A 33 -7.24 5.73 -6.88
N SER A 34 -6.94 5.65 -8.19
CA SER A 34 -6.68 4.40 -8.90
C SER A 34 -5.43 3.65 -8.43
N HIS A 35 -4.48 4.33 -7.77
CA HIS A 35 -3.20 3.73 -7.38
C HIS A 35 -3.06 3.45 -5.88
N LYS A 36 -4.14 3.54 -5.10
CA LYS A 36 -4.08 3.25 -3.66
C LYS A 36 -3.68 1.80 -3.37
N TYR A 37 -4.07 0.86 -4.23
CA TYR A 37 -3.79 -0.57 -4.04
C TYR A 37 -3.03 -1.16 -5.22
N SER A 38 -2.14 -2.11 -4.90
CA SER A 38 -1.32 -2.83 -5.87
C SER A 38 -2.16 -3.78 -6.73
N ASN A 39 -1.76 -3.92 -8.00
CA ASN A 39 -2.30 -4.95 -8.91
C ASN A 39 -1.57 -6.30 -8.80
N MET A 40 -0.53 -6.41 -7.97
CA MET A 40 0.17 -7.67 -7.76
C MET A 40 -0.76 -8.69 -7.10
N PRO A 41 -0.77 -9.96 -7.54
CA PRO A 41 -1.66 -10.97 -6.98
C PRO A 41 -1.46 -11.13 -5.49
N ALA A 42 -2.52 -10.90 -4.71
CA ALA A 42 -2.56 -11.12 -3.28
C ALA A 42 -3.85 -11.85 -2.91
N LYS A 43 -3.70 -12.99 -2.27
CA LYS A 43 -4.78 -13.80 -1.71
C LYS A 43 -4.22 -14.57 -0.53
N PHE A 44 -4.50 -14.12 0.66
CA PHE A 44 -4.03 -14.75 1.90
C PHE A 44 -5.14 -14.66 2.94
N SER A 45 -5.37 -15.74 3.68
CA SER A 45 -6.26 -15.73 4.84
C SER A 45 -5.66 -16.62 5.92
N PHE A 46 -5.69 -16.11 7.16
CA PHE A 46 -5.11 -16.81 8.30
C PHE A 46 -5.94 -16.64 9.57
N SER A 47 -6.17 -17.75 10.26
CA SER A 47 -6.89 -17.83 11.53
C SER A 47 -6.41 -19.07 12.31
N PRO A 48 -6.34 -19.01 13.63
CA PRO A 48 -6.53 -17.88 14.51
C PRO A 48 -5.26 -17.02 14.62
N VAL A 49 -5.38 -15.71 14.48
CA VAL A 49 -4.24 -14.75 14.60
C VAL A 49 -3.69 -14.73 16.02
N SER A 50 -4.55 -14.89 17.03
CA SER A 50 -4.17 -14.87 18.46
C SER A 50 -3.22 -15.97 18.88
N ALA A 51 -3.09 -17.05 18.11
CA ALA A 51 -2.14 -18.11 18.40
C ALA A 51 -0.67 -17.74 18.10
N TYR A 52 -0.43 -16.62 17.39
CA TYR A 52 0.89 -16.21 16.92
C TYR A 52 1.18 -14.78 17.34
N SER A 53 2.02 -14.62 18.37
CA SER A 53 2.25 -13.35 19.04
C SER A 53 2.71 -12.23 18.10
N GLN A 54 3.61 -12.52 17.14
CA GLN A 54 4.08 -11.53 16.17
C GLN A 54 2.95 -10.95 15.34
N LEU A 55 2.07 -11.82 14.84
CA LEU A 55 0.94 -11.41 14.01
C LEU A 55 -0.17 -10.75 14.85
N TYR A 56 -0.43 -11.29 16.04
CA TYR A 56 -1.40 -10.73 16.97
C TYR A 56 -1.03 -9.30 17.39
N THR A 57 0.22 -9.10 17.80
CA THR A 57 0.72 -7.78 18.20
C THR A 57 0.62 -6.78 17.04
N ALA A 58 1.02 -7.19 15.83
CA ALA A 58 0.93 -6.35 14.64
C ALA A 58 -0.52 -5.92 14.31
N CYS A 59 -1.51 -6.78 14.57
CA CYS A 59 -2.91 -6.46 14.30
C CYS A 59 -3.61 -5.68 15.41
N ASN A 60 -3.08 -5.65 16.64
CA ASN A 60 -3.78 -5.12 17.81
C ASN A 60 -3.02 -4.01 18.56
N SER A 61 -1.73 -3.79 18.26
CA SER A 61 -0.92 -2.78 18.93
C SER A 61 -0.47 -1.71 17.92
N MET A 62 -0.77 -0.44 18.22
CA MET A 62 -0.40 0.69 17.34
C MET A 62 1.13 0.80 17.20
N GLY A 63 1.58 1.04 15.98
CA GLY A 63 3.00 1.16 15.64
C GLY A 63 3.74 -0.16 15.49
N GLU A 64 3.07 -1.30 15.74
CA GLU A 64 3.66 -2.63 15.66
C GLU A 64 3.41 -3.27 14.28
N TRP A 65 4.46 -3.93 13.79
CA TRP A 65 4.48 -4.51 12.44
C TRP A 65 5.07 -5.92 12.44
N SER A 66 4.58 -6.75 11.54
CA SER A 66 5.08 -8.11 11.31
C SER A 66 5.22 -8.37 9.81
N THR A 67 6.17 -9.20 9.45
CA THR A 67 6.27 -9.77 8.10
C THR A 67 5.52 -11.09 8.03
N ILE A 68 4.88 -11.37 6.90
CA ILE A 68 4.28 -12.67 6.58
C ILE A 68 4.97 -13.20 5.33
N ARG A 69 5.56 -14.38 5.43
CA ARG A 69 6.26 -15.04 4.32
C ARG A 69 5.81 -16.47 4.16
N ALA A 70 5.83 -16.98 2.94
CA ALA A 70 5.71 -18.41 2.68
C ALA A 70 7.11 -18.99 2.46
N GLU A 71 7.50 -19.95 3.29
CA GLU A 71 8.79 -20.63 3.22
C GLU A 71 8.58 -22.15 3.25
N GLY A 72 8.95 -22.82 2.16
CA GLY A 72 8.67 -24.23 2.01
C GLY A 72 7.19 -24.55 2.20
N ALA A 73 6.87 -25.39 3.17
CA ALA A 73 5.48 -25.76 3.53
C ALA A 73 4.89 -24.89 4.65
N GLN A 74 5.54 -23.82 5.06
CA GLN A 74 5.16 -23.02 6.21
C GLN A 74 4.82 -21.57 5.83
N PHE A 75 4.01 -20.93 6.67
CA PHE A 75 3.99 -19.49 6.81
C PHE A 75 4.88 -19.10 7.99
N VAL A 76 5.66 -18.04 7.80
CA VAL A 76 6.57 -17.48 8.80
C VAL A 76 6.12 -16.07 9.12
N PHE A 77 5.84 -15.81 10.39
CA PHE A 77 5.51 -14.51 10.95
C PHE A 77 6.72 -13.99 11.71
N SER A 78 7.25 -12.83 11.34
CA SER A 78 8.45 -12.29 12.00
C SER A 78 8.29 -10.80 12.28
N ASN A 79 8.79 -10.38 13.41
CA ASN A 79 8.99 -8.97 13.76
C ASN A 79 10.44 -8.79 14.26
N PRO A 80 10.89 -7.57 14.61
CA PRO A 80 12.25 -7.36 15.08
C PRO A 80 12.61 -8.12 16.37
N THR A 81 11.61 -8.61 17.13
CA THR A 81 11.85 -9.32 18.40
C THR A 81 11.86 -10.84 18.26
N GLY A 82 11.36 -11.38 17.16
CA GLY A 82 11.34 -12.83 16.96
C GLY A 82 10.56 -13.30 15.74
N SER A 83 10.49 -14.62 15.62
CA SER A 83 9.84 -15.28 14.49
C SER A 83 9.11 -16.53 14.97
N THR A 84 7.95 -16.79 14.37
CA THR A 84 7.18 -18.02 14.59
C THR A 84 6.75 -18.56 13.24
N SER A 85 6.76 -19.90 13.08
CA SER A 85 6.33 -20.56 11.86
C SER A 85 5.15 -21.48 12.13
N VAL A 86 4.33 -21.69 11.11
CA VAL A 86 3.18 -22.60 11.12
C VAL A 86 3.08 -23.35 9.82
N ASN A 87 2.84 -24.65 9.89
CA ASN A 87 2.61 -25.46 8.70
C ASN A 87 1.31 -25.02 8.02
N ARG A 88 1.36 -24.90 6.69
CA ARG A 88 0.16 -24.64 5.91
C ARG A 88 -0.78 -25.84 5.99
N THR A 89 -2.06 -25.56 6.12
CA THR A 89 -3.09 -26.59 6.07
C THR A 89 -3.25 -27.12 4.64
N GLN A 90 -3.82 -28.32 4.51
CA GLN A 90 -4.15 -28.87 3.19
C GLN A 90 -5.11 -27.97 2.42
N VAL A 91 -6.08 -27.34 3.10
CA VAL A 91 -7.01 -26.38 2.48
C VAL A 91 -6.26 -25.18 1.90
N GLN A 92 -5.31 -24.61 2.63
CA GLN A 92 -4.48 -23.51 2.13
C GLN A 92 -3.61 -23.91 0.93
N ASN A 93 -3.06 -25.11 0.95
CA ASN A 93 -2.30 -25.64 -0.18
C ASN A 93 -3.19 -25.90 -1.41
N TYR A 94 -4.40 -26.42 -1.20
CA TYR A 94 -5.34 -26.72 -2.28
C TYR A 94 -6.01 -25.48 -2.87
N SER A 95 -6.53 -24.58 -2.03
CA SER A 95 -7.22 -23.37 -2.49
C SER A 95 -6.27 -22.31 -3.08
N GLY A 96 -4.96 -22.50 -2.93
CA GLY A 96 -3.93 -21.59 -3.37
C GLY A 96 -3.89 -20.30 -2.53
N PHE A 97 -2.76 -19.65 -2.58
CA PHE A 97 -2.54 -18.32 -2.01
C PHE A 97 -1.56 -17.57 -2.90
N TYR A 98 -1.61 -16.22 -2.82
CA TYR A 98 -0.68 -15.35 -3.52
C TYR A 98 -0.14 -14.34 -2.52
N MET A 99 1.18 -14.24 -2.45
CA MET A 99 1.89 -13.46 -1.43
C MET A 99 2.48 -12.16 -1.99
N GLY A 100 1.81 -11.54 -2.98
CA GLY A 100 2.39 -10.39 -3.64
C GLY A 100 3.70 -10.75 -4.35
N LEU A 101 4.69 -9.85 -4.26
CA LEU A 101 6.03 -10.05 -4.84
C LEU A 101 6.97 -10.82 -3.91
N SER A 102 6.91 -10.57 -2.59
CA SER A 102 7.88 -11.15 -1.64
C SER A 102 7.30 -11.53 -0.28
N GLY A 103 6.01 -11.45 -0.11
CA GLY A 103 5.30 -11.56 1.16
C GLY A 103 4.71 -10.23 1.58
N PHE A 104 4.29 -10.12 2.83
CA PHE A 104 3.58 -8.97 3.35
C PHE A 104 4.27 -8.34 4.55
N LEU A 105 4.11 -7.02 4.67
CA LEU A 105 4.29 -6.23 5.89
C LEU A 105 2.90 -5.86 6.39
N VAL A 106 2.52 -6.34 7.55
CA VAL A 106 1.20 -6.10 8.16
C VAL A 106 1.38 -5.43 9.50
N GLY A 107 0.58 -4.44 9.79
CA GLY A 107 0.61 -3.77 11.08
C GLY A 107 -0.54 -2.80 11.28
N LEU A 108 -0.63 -2.31 12.50
CA LEU A 108 -1.55 -1.25 12.89
C LEU A 108 -0.76 0.06 13.02
N PRO A 109 -0.87 0.98 12.05
CA PRO A 109 -0.15 2.26 12.11
C PRO A 109 -0.46 3.02 13.41
N ASN A 110 0.47 3.85 13.86
CA ASN A 110 0.25 4.74 15.00
C ASN A 110 -0.43 6.06 14.61
N ILE A 111 -0.55 6.33 13.31
CA ILE A 111 -1.20 7.52 12.74
C ILE A 111 -2.40 7.06 11.92
N PRO A 112 -3.63 7.59 12.18
CA PRO A 112 -4.78 7.30 11.34
C PRO A 112 -4.60 7.91 9.95
N GLU A 113 -5.15 7.27 8.93
CA GLU A 113 -5.21 7.86 7.60
C GLU A 113 -6.18 9.05 7.58
N MET A 114 -5.93 9.99 6.68
CA MET A 114 -6.82 11.13 6.46
C MET A 114 -8.26 10.64 6.19
N GLY A 115 -9.20 11.17 6.95
CA GLY A 115 -10.62 10.76 6.89
C GLY A 115 -10.97 9.53 7.74
N SER A 116 -10.03 8.97 8.49
CA SER A 116 -10.28 7.88 9.44
C SER A 116 -10.15 8.37 10.88
N GLU A 117 -11.11 8.02 11.74
CA GLU A 117 -11.08 8.41 13.17
C GLU A 117 -10.01 7.64 13.96
N ARG A 118 -9.64 6.46 13.49
CA ARG A 118 -8.66 5.59 14.16
C ARG A 118 -7.82 4.84 13.14
N PRO A 119 -6.60 4.40 13.55
CA PRO A 119 -5.79 3.53 12.71
C PRO A 119 -6.52 2.22 12.40
N ILE A 120 -6.30 1.71 11.19
CA ILE A 120 -6.78 0.41 10.73
C ILE A 120 -5.60 -0.45 10.33
N VAL A 121 -5.72 -1.77 10.52
CA VAL A 121 -4.69 -2.70 10.07
C VAL A 121 -4.40 -2.45 8.60
N THR A 122 -3.13 -2.32 8.28
CA THR A 122 -2.64 -1.98 6.95
C THR A 122 -1.66 -3.03 6.47
N CYS A 123 -1.60 -3.23 5.16
CA CYS A 123 -0.74 -4.23 4.54
C CYS A 123 0.00 -3.66 3.34
N TYR A 124 1.32 -3.86 3.32
CA TYR A 124 2.20 -3.56 2.19
C TYR A 124 2.90 -4.82 1.68
N ASP A 125 3.40 -4.77 0.43
CA ASP A 125 4.31 -5.80 -0.06
C ASP A 125 5.64 -5.74 0.68
N LEU A 126 6.21 -6.89 0.96
CA LEU A 126 7.54 -6.99 1.57
C LEU A 126 8.66 -6.69 0.56
N ALA A 127 8.34 -6.50 -0.72
CA ALA A 127 9.30 -6.08 -1.73
C ALA A 127 9.45 -4.55 -1.77
N CYS A 128 10.66 -4.10 -2.04
CA CYS A 128 10.95 -2.70 -2.30
C CYS A 128 10.31 -2.25 -3.62
N SER A 129 9.33 -1.34 -3.53
CA SER A 129 8.58 -0.83 -4.68
C SER A 129 9.50 -0.13 -5.69
N ASN A 130 10.48 0.65 -5.21
CA ASN A 130 11.41 1.37 -6.09
C ASN A 130 12.31 0.41 -6.88
N CYS A 131 12.87 -0.63 -6.24
CA CYS A 131 13.67 -1.62 -6.94
C CYS A 131 12.84 -2.38 -7.98
N TYR A 132 11.61 -2.73 -7.63
CA TYR A 132 10.72 -3.41 -8.56
C TYR A 132 10.31 -2.53 -9.73
N HIS A 133 9.95 -1.28 -9.46
CA HIS A 133 9.57 -0.32 -10.50
C HIS A 133 10.71 -0.03 -11.48
N THR A 134 11.95 0.10 -10.97
CA THR A 134 13.12 0.45 -11.81
C THR A 134 13.64 -0.74 -12.60
N ASN A 135 13.71 -1.93 -12.01
CA ASN A 135 14.44 -3.07 -12.56
C ASN A 135 13.59 -4.35 -12.66
N SER A 136 12.29 -4.29 -12.31
CA SER A 136 11.41 -5.47 -12.23
C SER A 136 11.95 -6.59 -11.31
N VAL A 137 12.79 -6.22 -10.32
CA VAL A 137 13.41 -7.17 -9.39
C VAL A 137 12.85 -6.96 -8.00
N ALA A 138 12.18 -7.98 -7.46
CA ALA A 138 11.67 -7.98 -6.10
C ALA A 138 12.83 -8.09 -5.09
N LYS A 139 13.17 -6.98 -4.45
CA LYS A 139 14.16 -6.93 -3.35
C LYS A 139 13.43 -6.82 -2.04
N ARG A 140 13.61 -7.82 -1.18
CA ARG A 140 12.93 -7.89 0.12
C ARG A 140 13.42 -6.79 1.05
N LEU A 141 12.48 -6.19 1.77
CA LEU A 141 12.73 -5.21 2.81
C LEU A 141 13.10 -5.88 4.13
N THR A 142 13.85 -5.18 4.95
CA THR A 142 14.11 -5.53 6.34
C THR A 142 13.26 -4.67 7.24
N LEU A 143 12.40 -5.28 8.05
CA LEU A 143 11.57 -4.61 9.04
C LEU A 143 12.39 -4.25 10.28
N HIS A 144 12.22 -3.03 10.79
CA HIS A 144 12.82 -2.54 12.02
C HIS A 144 11.75 -2.15 13.04
N THR A 145 12.16 -1.95 14.27
CA THR A 145 11.32 -1.37 15.33
C THR A 145 10.83 0.03 14.94
N GLY A 146 9.68 0.43 15.48
CA GLY A 146 9.10 1.74 15.20
C GLY A 146 8.39 1.86 13.85
N GLY A 147 8.15 0.73 13.16
CA GLY A 147 7.38 0.72 11.92
C GLY A 147 8.12 1.29 10.72
N THR A 148 9.43 1.01 10.63
CA THR A 148 10.23 1.34 9.45
C THR A 148 10.72 0.08 8.73
N ALA A 149 10.92 0.18 7.42
CA ALA A 149 11.46 -0.91 6.61
C ALA A 149 12.53 -0.40 5.64
N THR A 150 13.66 -1.09 5.56
CA THR A 150 14.80 -0.67 4.73
C THR A 150 15.06 -1.62 3.57
N CYS A 151 15.48 -1.08 2.44
CA CYS A 151 15.98 -1.83 1.30
C CYS A 151 17.50 -1.77 1.27
N SER A 152 18.17 -2.92 1.44
CA SER A 152 19.64 -2.99 1.36
C SER A 152 20.21 -2.67 -0.03
N THR A 153 19.41 -2.82 -1.10
CA THR A 153 19.84 -2.59 -2.49
C THR A 153 19.85 -1.11 -2.85
N CYS A 154 18.71 -0.40 -2.66
CA CYS A 154 18.60 1.02 -3.02
C CYS A 154 18.76 1.96 -1.83
N ARG A 155 18.99 1.44 -0.63
CA ARG A 155 19.23 2.18 0.64
C ARG A 155 18.09 3.11 1.05
N ARG A 156 16.88 2.91 0.52
CA ARG A 156 15.69 3.65 0.94
C ARG A 156 15.13 3.07 2.21
N THR A 157 14.68 3.95 3.10
CA THR A 157 13.87 3.61 4.28
C THR A 157 12.45 4.06 4.04
N TYR A 158 11.50 3.20 4.36
CA TYR A 158 10.07 3.45 4.25
C TYR A 158 9.46 3.59 5.64
N ASP A 159 8.55 4.54 5.81
CA ASP A 159 7.75 4.71 7.01
C ASP A 159 6.40 4.00 6.83
N LEU A 160 6.23 2.88 7.53
CA LEU A 160 5.01 2.07 7.46
C LEU A 160 3.82 2.75 8.14
N ASN A 161 4.08 3.60 9.14
CA ASN A 161 3.05 4.36 9.84
C ASN A 161 2.50 5.52 9.01
N ASN A 162 3.23 5.92 7.97
CA ASN A 162 2.86 7.03 7.10
C ASN A 162 2.77 6.55 5.64
N LEU A 163 1.74 5.75 5.34
CA LEU A 163 1.38 5.27 4.01
C LEU A 163 2.50 4.52 3.26
N GLY A 164 3.53 4.03 3.94
CA GLY A 164 4.66 3.34 3.32
C GLY A 164 5.50 4.23 2.42
N GLN A 165 5.54 5.53 2.69
CA GLN A 165 6.35 6.48 1.91
C GLN A 165 7.84 6.38 2.24
N VAL A 166 8.67 6.83 1.31
CA VAL A 166 10.12 6.93 1.54
C VAL A 166 10.39 8.02 2.56
N SER A 167 10.99 7.66 3.69
CA SER A 167 11.36 8.57 4.79
C SER A 167 12.84 8.94 4.78
N GLN A 168 13.70 8.09 4.16
CA GLN A 168 15.14 8.36 4.04
C GLN A 168 15.68 7.81 2.71
N GLY A 169 16.69 8.48 2.17
CA GLY A 169 17.28 8.18 0.88
C GLY A 169 16.72 9.08 -0.23
N GLU A 170 16.98 8.73 -1.48
CA GLU A 170 16.38 9.43 -2.61
C GLU A 170 14.87 9.26 -2.61
N GLY A 171 14.14 10.28 -3.04
CA GLY A 171 12.70 10.22 -3.23
C GLY A 171 12.29 9.03 -4.12
N GLY A 172 11.04 8.64 -4.05
CA GLY A 172 10.56 7.50 -4.80
C GLY A 172 9.08 7.23 -4.58
N ILE A 173 8.62 6.08 -5.06
CA ILE A 173 7.24 5.65 -4.91
C ILE A 173 7.01 4.98 -3.55
N ASN A 174 5.81 5.11 -3.03
CA ASN A 174 5.38 4.45 -1.80
C ASN A 174 5.37 2.93 -1.98
N LEU A 175 5.33 2.20 -0.88
CA LEU A 175 5.19 0.75 -0.89
C LEU A 175 3.88 0.32 -1.58
N PHE A 176 3.94 -0.79 -2.29
CA PHE A 176 2.75 -1.43 -2.85
C PHE A 176 1.82 -1.86 -1.73
N ARG A 177 0.58 -1.39 -1.75
CA ARG A 177 -0.40 -1.62 -0.70
C ARG A 177 -1.42 -2.65 -1.14
N TYR A 178 -1.94 -3.44 -0.19
CA TYR A 178 -3.02 -4.40 -0.38
C TYR A 178 -4.22 -4.06 0.49
N ARG A 179 -5.40 -4.51 0.05
CA ARG A 179 -6.58 -4.49 0.91
C ARG A 179 -6.41 -5.53 2.01
N VAL A 180 -6.73 -5.13 3.22
CA VAL A 180 -6.66 -6.01 4.38
C VAL A 180 -7.94 -5.89 5.19
N PHE A 181 -8.39 -7.00 5.69
CA PHE A 181 -9.47 -7.10 6.65
C PHE A 181 -8.96 -7.90 7.85
N TYR A 182 -9.16 -7.33 9.03
CA TYR A 182 -8.91 -8.03 10.29
C TYR A 182 -10.15 -7.97 11.17
N GLY A 183 -10.69 -9.13 11.51
CA GLY A 183 -11.87 -9.27 12.35
C GLY A 183 -12.11 -10.72 12.73
N ASN A 184 -12.80 -10.95 13.84
CA ASN A 184 -13.08 -12.29 14.33
C ASN A 184 -11.85 -13.19 14.40
N ASN A 185 -10.70 -12.63 14.85
CA ASN A 185 -9.43 -13.34 14.96
C ASN A 185 -8.89 -13.88 13.61
N THR A 186 -9.35 -13.32 12.51
CA THR A 186 -8.96 -13.70 11.14
C THR A 186 -8.38 -12.50 10.42
N LEU A 187 -7.23 -12.69 9.79
CA LEU A 187 -6.58 -11.75 8.89
C LEU A 187 -6.78 -12.20 7.45
N SER A 188 -7.30 -11.33 6.61
CA SER A 188 -7.43 -11.57 5.16
C SER A 188 -6.78 -10.46 4.38
N ILE A 189 -5.96 -10.80 3.39
CA ILE A 189 -5.24 -9.87 2.52
C ILE A 189 -5.57 -10.22 1.08
N GLN A 190 -5.91 -9.19 0.30
CA GLN A 190 -6.27 -9.35 -1.11
C GLN A 190 -6.00 -8.08 -1.88
N ASN A 191 -5.90 -8.20 -3.21
CA ASN A 191 -5.73 -7.03 -4.09
C ASN A 191 -7.01 -6.65 -4.84
N LYS A 192 -8.06 -7.47 -4.77
CA LYS A 192 -9.39 -7.20 -5.38
C LYS A 192 -10.49 -7.41 -4.35
#